data_af4681ddda8933cfa6b4255b4de8da55
#
_entry.id   af4681ddda8933cfa6b4255b4de8da55
#
_cell.length_a   1.000
_cell.length_b   1.000
_cell.length_c   1.000
_cell.angle_alpha   90.00
_cell.angle_beta   90.00
_cell.angle_gamma   90.00
#
_symmetry.space_group_name_H-M   'P 1'
#
loop_
_entity.id
_entity.type
_entity.pdbx_description
1 polymer ?
#
loop_
_entity_poly.entity_id
_entity_poly.type
_entity_poly.pdbx_seq_one_letter_code
_entity_poly.pdbx_strand_id
1 'polypeptide(L)'
;MFLIILIYQAEWMRTPESGIAHITLLDQFTRNTKRATAGAWSGDERGLRNALDMIYSGKYAKLPQVMQAMTLMPLMHAEHSEIQDLSAYHYSELAKKSEHIDYNGSAKSHRDVVVNFGRFPARNKYLGRETTALEAVYQANGGKF
;
A
#
# COMPACT_ATOMS: atom_id res chain seq x y z
N MET A 1 -28.52 -1.08 1.81
CA MET A 1 -27.31 -0.78 1.03
C MET A 1 -26.03 -1.09 1.80
N PHE A 2 -25.88 -0.72 3.06
CA PHE A 2 -24.67 -1.02 3.88
C PHE A 2 -24.41 -2.53 4.07
N LEU A 3 -25.44 -3.30 4.33
CA LEU A 3 -25.36 -4.77 4.55
C LEU A 3 -24.88 -5.51 3.28
N ILE A 4 -25.32 -5.07 2.11
CA ILE A 4 -24.94 -5.64 0.82
C ILE A 4 -23.43 -5.40 0.57
N ILE A 5 -22.92 -4.23 0.88
CA ILE A 5 -21.49 -3.89 0.73
C ILE A 5 -20.64 -4.78 1.66
N LEU A 6 -21.09 -5.03 2.89
CA LEU A 6 -20.38 -5.91 3.83
C LEU A 6 -20.38 -7.37 3.37
N ILE A 7 -21.50 -7.87 2.82
CA ILE A 7 -21.59 -9.23 2.28
C ILE A 7 -20.63 -9.39 1.08
N TYR A 8 -20.63 -8.45 0.13
CA TYR A 8 -19.70 -8.48 -1.00
C TYR A 8 -18.23 -8.40 -0.55
N GLN A 9 -17.93 -7.66 0.51
CA GLN A 9 -16.58 -7.60 1.06
C GLN A 9 -16.13 -8.92 1.68
N ALA A 10 -17.01 -9.59 2.43
CA ALA A 10 -16.73 -10.89 3.04
C ALA A 10 -16.47 -11.97 1.96
N GLU A 11 -17.20 -11.94 0.86
CA GLU A 11 -17.00 -12.86 -0.26
C GLU A 11 -15.61 -12.72 -0.90
N TRP A 12 -15.15 -11.48 -1.16
CA TRP A 12 -13.81 -11.24 -1.70
C TRP A 12 -12.69 -11.74 -0.79
N MET A 13 -12.89 -11.69 0.52
CA MET A 13 -11.88 -12.10 1.50
C MET A 13 -11.93 -13.59 1.88
N ARG A 14 -12.76 -14.41 1.20
CA ARG A 14 -12.93 -15.84 1.53
C ARG A 14 -11.68 -16.67 1.21
N THR A 15 -11.09 -16.48 0.06
CA THR A 15 -9.89 -17.21 -0.38
C THR A 15 -8.69 -16.28 -0.53
N PRO A 16 -7.45 -16.80 -0.48
CA PRO A 16 -6.26 -16.01 -0.75
C PRO A 16 -6.30 -15.30 -2.11
N GLU A 17 -6.75 -15.99 -3.14
CA GLU A 17 -6.78 -15.51 -4.53
C GLU A 17 -7.80 -14.37 -4.70
N SER A 18 -9.00 -14.53 -4.15
CA SER A 18 -10.01 -13.45 -4.21
C SER A 18 -9.60 -12.26 -3.36
N GLY A 19 -8.95 -12.49 -2.23
CA GLY A 19 -8.41 -11.42 -1.37
C GLY A 19 -7.39 -10.56 -2.08
N ILE A 20 -6.39 -11.17 -2.72
CA ILE A 20 -5.38 -10.40 -3.49
C ILE A 20 -5.99 -9.69 -4.70
N ALA A 21 -6.95 -10.30 -5.40
CA ALA A 21 -7.66 -9.63 -6.49
C ALA A 21 -8.37 -8.36 -6.01
N HIS A 22 -9.06 -8.43 -4.87
CA HIS A 22 -9.73 -7.26 -4.28
C HIS A 22 -8.73 -6.18 -3.84
N ILE A 23 -7.61 -6.57 -3.21
CA ILE A 23 -6.53 -5.64 -2.84
C ILE A 23 -6.00 -4.93 -4.10
N THR A 24 -5.74 -5.67 -5.18
CA THR A 24 -5.24 -5.11 -6.45
C THR A 24 -6.22 -4.10 -7.06
N LEU A 25 -7.52 -4.38 -7.00
CA LEU A 25 -8.55 -3.43 -7.44
C LEU A 25 -8.54 -2.14 -6.61
N LEU A 26 -8.44 -2.27 -5.30
CA LEU A 26 -8.48 -1.12 -4.38
C LEU A 26 -7.21 -0.27 -4.43
N ASP A 27 -6.04 -0.89 -4.55
CA ASP A 27 -4.75 -0.21 -4.52
C ASP A 27 -4.27 0.18 -5.92
N GLN A 28 -4.12 -0.76 -6.83
CA GLN A 28 -3.49 -0.53 -8.13
C GLN A 28 -4.46 0.01 -9.17
N PHE A 29 -5.67 -0.53 -9.24
CA PHE A 29 -6.63 -0.13 -10.26
C PHE A 29 -7.13 1.31 -10.03
N THR A 30 -7.40 1.72 -8.79
CA THR A 30 -7.76 3.09 -8.46
C THR A 30 -6.65 4.09 -8.84
N ARG A 31 -5.38 3.76 -8.55
CA ARG A 31 -4.23 4.59 -8.93
C ARG A 31 -4.10 4.77 -10.44
N ASN A 32 -4.34 3.71 -11.20
CA ASN A 32 -4.19 3.77 -12.65
C ASN A 32 -5.36 4.46 -13.36
N THR A 33 -6.60 4.21 -12.89
CA THR A 33 -7.81 4.77 -13.53
C THR A 33 -8.11 6.21 -13.11
N LYS A 34 -7.71 6.61 -11.90
CA LYS A 34 -7.96 7.94 -11.33
C LYS A 34 -6.68 8.75 -11.14
N ARG A 35 -5.67 8.47 -11.94
CA ARG A 35 -4.36 9.14 -11.87
C ARG A 35 -4.51 10.66 -11.88
N ALA A 36 -3.69 11.34 -11.09
CA ALA A 36 -3.69 12.79 -10.94
C ALA A 36 -4.99 13.39 -10.35
N THR A 37 -5.75 12.60 -9.61
CA THR A 37 -6.90 13.07 -8.81
C THR A 37 -6.84 12.50 -7.40
N ALA A 38 -7.56 13.09 -6.45
CA ALA A 38 -7.71 12.54 -5.10
C ALA A 38 -8.29 11.11 -5.10
N GLY A 39 -9.06 10.76 -6.11
CA GLY A 39 -9.63 9.42 -6.29
C GLY A 39 -8.60 8.31 -6.43
N ALA A 40 -7.35 8.63 -6.82
CA ALA A 40 -6.29 7.64 -6.94
C ALA A 40 -6.01 6.87 -5.64
N TRP A 41 -6.26 7.49 -4.49
CA TRP A 41 -6.05 6.92 -3.15
C TRP A 41 -7.35 6.53 -2.43
N SER A 42 -8.48 6.58 -3.13
CA SER A 42 -9.80 6.29 -2.53
C SER A 42 -9.97 4.86 -2.02
N GLY A 43 -9.13 3.94 -2.46
CA GLY A 43 -9.13 2.55 -2.02
C GLY A 43 -8.10 2.19 -0.94
N ASP A 44 -7.19 3.13 -0.59
CA ASP A 44 -6.02 2.85 0.26
C ASP A 44 -6.39 2.28 1.63
N GLU A 45 -7.31 2.91 2.34
CA GLU A 45 -7.71 2.48 3.68
C GLU A 45 -8.32 1.07 3.67
N ARG A 46 -9.17 0.78 2.68
CA ARG A 46 -9.79 -0.53 2.54
C ARG A 46 -8.79 -1.58 2.07
N GLY A 47 -7.92 -1.23 1.13
CA GLY A 47 -6.83 -2.07 0.65
C GLY A 47 -5.89 -2.47 1.79
N LEU A 48 -5.50 -1.51 2.62
CA LEU A 48 -4.68 -1.74 3.81
C LEU A 48 -5.36 -2.70 4.79
N ARG A 49 -6.63 -2.48 5.11
CA ARG A 49 -7.41 -3.34 6.01
C ARG A 49 -7.48 -4.78 5.50
N ASN A 50 -7.73 -4.95 4.21
CA ASN A 50 -7.74 -6.26 3.58
C ASN A 50 -6.36 -6.93 3.59
N ALA A 51 -5.29 -6.19 3.35
CA ALA A 51 -3.93 -6.72 3.40
C ALA A 51 -3.57 -7.21 4.81
N LEU A 52 -3.92 -6.45 5.84
CA LEU A 52 -3.74 -6.86 7.24
C LEU A 52 -4.56 -8.11 7.57
N ASP A 53 -5.82 -8.19 7.13
CA ASP A 53 -6.64 -9.40 7.30
C ASP A 53 -6.00 -10.63 6.63
N MET A 54 -5.47 -10.48 5.42
CA MET A 54 -4.74 -11.55 4.72
C MET A 54 -3.54 -12.05 5.51
N ILE A 55 -2.80 -11.12 6.13
CA ILE A 55 -1.62 -11.44 6.95
C ILE A 55 -2.04 -12.18 8.22
N TYR A 56 -2.94 -11.58 9.01
CA TYR A 56 -3.34 -12.11 10.33
C TYR A 56 -4.16 -13.40 10.23
N SER A 57 -4.92 -13.60 9.17
CA SER A 57 -5.66 -14.86 8.94
C SER A 57 -4.77 -15.99 8.36
N GLY A 58 -3.50 -15.73 8.07
CA GLY A 58 -2.58 -16.69 7.45
C GLY A 58 -2.83 -16.96 5.97
N LYS A 59 -3.76 -16.28 5.32
CA LYS A 59 -4.04 -16.41 3.88
C LYS A 59 -2.85 -15.92 3.05
N TYR A 60 -2.21 -14.82 3.48
CA TYR A 60 -1.00 -14.28 2.86
C TYR A 60 0.09 -15.34 2.65
N ALA A 61 0.36 -16.16 3.66
CA ALA A 61 1.41 -17.17 3.60
C ALA A 61 1.17 -18.31 2.59
N LYS A 62 -0.08 -18.47 2.13
CA LYS A 62 -0.49 -19.48 1.14
C LYS A 62 -0.30 -18.99 -0.30
N LEU A 63 -0.04 -17.71 -0.51
CA LEU A 63 0.13 -17.14 -1.84
C LEU A 63 1.55 -17.37 -2.38
N PRO A 64 1.72 -17.46 -3.71
CA PRO A 64 3.04 -17.36 -4.35
C PRO A 64 3.74 -16.02 -4.00
N GLN A 65 5.08 -16.00 -3.99
CA GLN A 65 5.87 -14.83 -3.58
C GLN A 65 5.49 -13.52 -4.27
N VAL A 66 5.24 -13.56 -5.57
CA VAL A 66 4.79 -12.37 -6.34
C VAL A 66 3.47 -11.84 -5.82
N MET A 67 2.51 -12.72 -5.52
CA MET A 67 1.22 -12.33 -4.94
C MET A 67 1.35 -11.87 -3.49
N GLN A 68 2.30 -12.45 -2.73
CA GLN A 68 2.65 -11.94 -1.40
C GLN A 68 3.15 -10.50 -1.48
N ALA A 69 4.06 -10.18 -2.41
CA ALA A 69 4.56 -8.83 -2.62
C ALA A 69 3.42 -7.85 -2.97
N MET A 70 2.52 -8.25 -3.86
CA MET A 70 1.35 -7.42 -4.21
C MET A 70 0.39 -7.22 -3.03
N THR A 71 0.21 -8.22 -2.17
CA THR A 71 -0.61 -8.11 -0.95
C THR A 71 -0.04 -7.07 0.02
N LEU A 72 1.28 -6.89 0.04
CA LEU A 72 1.95 -5.94 0.92
C LEU A 72 1.93 -4.48 0.41
N MET A 73 1.57 -4.24 -0.86
CA MET A 73 1.61 -2.89 -1.45
C MET A 73 0.76 -1.86 -0.68
N PRO A 74 -0.44 -2.17 -0.18
CA PRO A 74 -1.20 -1.21 0.63
C PRO A 74 -0.50 -0.79 1.92
N LEU A 75 0.31 -1.68 2.53
CA LEU A 75 1.11 -1.32 3.70
C LEU A 75 2.20 -0.31 3.30
N MET A 76 2.88 -0.55 2.19
CA MET A 76 3.92 0.34 1.65
C MET A 76 3.35 1.71 1.25
N HIS A 77 2.08 1.77 0.87
CA HIS A 77 1.38 2.99 0.46
C HIS A 77 0.71 3.75 1.62
N ALA A 78 0.72 3.23 2.84
CA ALA A 78 0.10 3.85 4.00
C ALA A 78 0.93 5.04 4.52
N GLU A 79 0.26 6.14 4.84
CA GLU A 79 0.87 7.31 5.48
C GLU A 79 0.87 7.15 7.02
N HIS A 80 1.50 6.08 7.52
CA HIS A 80 1.51 5.69 8.93
C HIS A 80 2.82 4.97 9.27
N SER A 81 3.60 5.49 10.20
CA SER A 81 4.97 5.01 10.49
C SER A 81 5.02 3.54 10.90
N GLU A 82 4.13 3.11 11.81
CA GLU A 82 4.13 1.71 12.26
C GLU A 82 3.72 0.73 11.13
N ILE A 83 2.85 1.16 10.22
CA ILE A 83 2.49 0.36 9.04
C ILE A 83 3.66 0.31 8.06
N GLN A 84 4.43 1.38 7.93
CA GLN A 84 5.64 1.40 7.12
C GLN A 84 6.72 0.47 7.69
N ASP A 85 6.87 0.42 9.01
CA ASP A 85 7.77 -0.54 9.69
C ASP A 85 7.33 -1.99 9.43
N LEU A 86 6.04 -2.27 9.54
CA LEU A 86 5.46 -3.58 9.25
C LEU A 86 5.68 -3.96 7.77
N SER A 87 5.49 -3.00 6.85
CA SER A 87 5.77 -3.17 5.42
C SER A 87 7.23 -3.55 5.19
N ALA A 88 8.16 -2.76 5.72
CA ALA A 88 9.60 -3.00 5.57
C ALA A 88 10.02 -4.37 6.14
N TYR A 89 9.45 -4.77 7.28
CA TYR A 89 9.66 -6.09 7.85
C TYR A 89 9.22 -7.22 6.90
N HIS A 90 8.00 -7.18 6.42
CA HIS A 90 7.46 -8.23 5.54
C HIS A 90 8.20 -8.31 4.19
N TYR A 91 8.53 -7.17 3.59
CA TYR A 91 9.33 -7.15 2.36
C TYR A 91 10.75 -7.66 2.58
N SER A 92 11.36 -7.38 3.73
CA SER A 92 12.65 -7.95 4.12
C SER A 92 12.59 -9.47 4.24
N GLU A 93 11.55 -10.01 4.89
CA GLU A 93 11.36 -11.47 5.00
C GLU A 93 11.09 -12.12 3.63
N LEU A 94 10.38 -11.42 2.74
CA LEU A 94 10.11 -11.90 1.39
C LEU A 94 11.39 -11.90 0.54
N ALA A 95 12.22 -10.87 0.67
CA ALA A 95 13.51 -10.77 -0.03
C ALA A 95 14.48 -11.89 0.31
N LYS A 96 14.48 -12.38 1.56
CA LYS A 96 15.31 -13.54 1.97
C LYS A 96 14.95 -14.83 1.24
N LYS A 97 13.77 -14.92 0.66
CA LYS A 97 13.24 -16.09 -0.06
C LYS A 97 13.38 -15.97 -1.57
N SER A 98 13.87 -14.84 -2.08
CA SER A 98 13.95 -14.54 -3.51
C SER A 98 15.36 -14.14 -3.89
N GLU A 99 15.97 -14.86 -4.87
CA GLU A 99 17.30 -14.53 -5.39
C GLU A 99 17.27 -13.44 -6.48
N HIS A 100 16.09 -13.10 -7.02
CA HIS A 100 15.99 -12.33 -8.26
C HIS A 100 15.19 -11.03 -8.16
N ILE A 101 14.52 -10.75 -7.06
CA ILE A 101 13.62 -9.60 -6.96
C ILE A 101 13.97 -8.80 -5.70
N ASP A 102 14.44 -7.57 -5.91
CA ASP A 102 14.62 -6.62 -4.80
C ASP A 102 13.26 -6.01 -4.39
N TYR A 103 12.60 -6.71 -3.50
CA TYR A 103 11.38 -6.19 -2.88
C TYR A 103 11.66 -5.12 -1.81
N ASN A 104 12.88 -5.06 -1.29
CA ASN A 104 13.19 -4.28 -0.10
C ASN A 104 13.45 -2.80 -0.40
N GLY A 105 14.05 -2.48 -1.54
CA GLY A 105 14.42 -1.12 -1.91
C GLY A 105 13.22 -0.16 -1.98
N SER A 106 12.12 -0.59 -2.61
CA SER A 106 10.90 0.21 -2.69
C SER A 106 10.25 0.43 -1.33
N ALA A 107 10.12 -0.61 -0.51
CA ALA A 107 9.52 -0.51 0.82
C ALA A 107 10.32 0.43 1.71
N LYS A 108 11.65 0.33 1.69
CA LYS A 108 12.53 1.23 2.44
C LYS A 108 12.37 2.67 1.99
N SER A 109 12.35 2.94 0.68
CA SER A 109 12.19 4.30 0.15
C SER A 109 10.87 4.95 0.57
N HIS A 110 9.77 4.21 0.56
CA HIS A 110 8.46 4.71 1.02
C HIS A 110 8.49 5.00 2.53
N ARG A 111 9.03 4.06 3.31
CA ARG A 111 9.19 4.21 4.75
C ARG A 111 10.00 5.46 5.11
N ASP A 112 11.14 5.68 4.46
CA ASP A 112 12.00 6.82 4.74
C ASP A 112 11.25 8.14 4.51
N VAL A 113 10.39 8.23 3.50
CA VAL A 113 9.57 9.43 3.27
C VAL A 113 8.53 9.62 4.37
N VAL A 114 7.81 8.58 4.76
CA VAL A 114 6.79 8.69 5.81
C VAL A 114 7.41 8.97 7.18
N VAL A 115 8.57 8.38 7.48
CA VAL A 115 9.31 8.69 8.72
C VAL A 115 9.74 10.16 8.77
N ASN A 116 10.19 10.74 7.64
CA ASN A 116 10.66 12.12 7.59
C ASN A 116 9.53 13.16 7.55
N PHE A 117 8.41 12.87 6.87
CA PHE A 117 7.36 13.86 6.60
C PHE A 117 6.00 13.48 7.23
N GLY A 118 5.84 12.27 7.76
CA GLY A 118 4.56 11.75 8.25
C GLY A 118 3.57 11.40 7.14
N ARG A 119 3.92 11.67 5.88
CA ARG A 119 3.05 11.50 4.71
C ARG A 119 3.87 11.47 3.42
N PHE A 120 3.19 11.23 2.30
CA PHE A 120 3.78 11.34 0.96
C PHE A 120 3.56 12.74 0.38
N PRO A 121 4.57 13.62 0.31
CA PRO A 121 4.43 15.00 -0.16
C PRO A 121 3.86 15.14 -1.56
N ALA A 122 4.14 14.21 -2.47
CA ALA A 122 3.63 14.23 -3.83
C ALA A 122 2.09 14.15 -3.93
N ARG A 123 1.41 13.66 -2.89
CA ARG A 123 -0.06 13.60 -2.82
C ARG A 123 -0.69 14.93 -2.44
N ASN A 124 0.08 15.87 -1.85
CA ASN A 124 -0.47 17.10 -1.25
C ASN A 124 -1.35 17.89 -2.21
N LYS A 125 -0.85 18.15 -3.43
CA LYS A 125 -1.58 18.93 -4.44
C LYS A 125 -2.91 18.32 -4.85
N TYR A 126 -3.03 17.00 -4.81
CA TYR A 126 -4.26 16.31 -5.20
C TYR A 126 -5.24 16.14 -4.03
N LEU A 127 -4.71 16.08 -2.81
CA LEU A 127 -5.51 15.93 -1.59
C LEU A 127 -5.81 17.28 -0.93
N GLY A 128 -5.46 18.41 -1.57
CA GLY A 128 -5.71 19.75 -1.01
C GLY A 128 -4.93 20.03 0.28
N ARG A 129 -3.76 19.40 0.46
CA ARG A 129 -2.92 19.59 1.63
C ARG A 129 -1.86 20.67 1.35
N GLU A 130 -1.62 21.53 2.33
CA GLU A 130 -0.52 22.50 2.28
C GLU A 130 0.83 21.78 2.25
N THR A 131 1.72 22.22 1.36
CA THR A 131 3.10 21.69 1.26
C THR A 131 4.02 22.53 2.13
N THR A 132 4.71 21.89 3.07
CA THR A 132 5.69 22.59 3.94
C THR A 132 6.95 22.95 3.18
N ALA A 133 7.76 23.86 3.73
CA ALA A 133 9.02 24.26 3.10
C ALA A 133 9.99 23.08 2.92
N LEU A 134 10.05 22.16 3.89
CA LEU A 134 10.90 20.96 3.79
C LEU A 134 10.40 19.99 2.71
N GLU A 135 9.09 19.79 2.60
CA GLU A 135 8.50 18.97 1.54
C GLU A 135 8.74 19.58 0.15
N ALA A 136 8.66 20.90 0.03
CA ALA A 136 8.94 21.61 -1.21
C ALA A 136 10.41 21.41 -1.65
N VAL A 137 11.35 21.50 -0.73
CA VAL A 137 12.77 21.22 -0.99
C VAL A 137 12.98 19.77 -1.40
N TYR A 138 12.34 18.83 -0.71
CA TYR A 138 12.39 17.39 -1.05
C TYR A 138 11.89 17.13 -2.47
N GLN A 139 10.74 17.71 -2.85
CA GLN A 139 10.15 17.55 -4.19
C GLN A 139 11.03 18.21 -5.28
N ALA A 140 11.60 19.40 -5.01
CA ALA A 140 12.50 20.10 -5.94
C ALA A 140 13.78 19.30 -6.21
N ASN A 141 14.24 18.50 -5.25
CA ASN A 141 15.39 17.61 -5.40
C ASN A 141 15.05 16.22 -5.98
N GLY A 142 13.90 16.07 -6.61
CA GLY A 142 13.47 14.84 -7.28
C GLY A 142 12.84 13.80 -6.34
N GLY A 143 12.34 14.21 -5.20
CA GLY A 143 11.58 13.37 -4.28
C GLY A 143 10.36 12.76 -4.98
N LYS A 144 10.22 11.41 -4.89
CA LYS A 144 9.25 10.64 -5.72
C LYS A 144 7.99 10.34 -4.98
N PHE A 145 7.69 10.45 -3.85
CA PHE A 145 6.46 10.02 -3.18
C PHE A 145 5.70 11.17 -2.49
#